data_bea0346f7c854ac31993c45941a7b35e
#
_entry.id   bea0346f7c854ac31993c45941a7b35e
#
_cell.length_a   1.000
_cell.length_b   1.000
_cell.length_c   1.000
_cell.angle_alpha   90.00
_cell.angle_beta   90.00
_cell.angle_gamma   90.00
#
_symmetry.space_group_name_H-M   'P 1'
#
loop_
_entity.id
_entity.type
_entity.pdbx_description
1 polymer ?
#
loop_
_entity_poly.entity_id
_entity_poly.type
_entity_poly.pdbx_seq_one_letter_code
_entity_poly.pdbx_strand_id
1 'polypeptide(L)'
;MPTSIDIRQLNARIEAETGFITDLVEGMNRTIVGQKHLVNSLLIGLLSDGHILLEGVPGLAKTLAIKTLASLIEAQFGRLQFTPDLLPADVIGTQIYSQKEEAFRVKKGPIFANFVLADEINRAPAKVQSALLEAMQEHQVTIGDDTFKLPEPFLVLATQNPIEQEGTYELPEAQVDRFMLKVIIDYPTLEEEKRIVRAHINDSFPKPMPVIDTPVSYTHLRAHETRGNL
;
A
#
# COMPACT_ATOMS: atom_id res chain seq x y z
N MET A 1 20.59 6.53 -34.30
CA MET A 1 19.67 5.47 -34.76
C MET A 1 19.30 4.66 -33.54
N PRO A 2 18.03 4.52 -33.15
CA PRO A 2 17.68 3.67 -32.02
C PRO A 2 18.00 2.22 -32.41
N THR A 3 18.84 1.57 -31.64
CA THR A 3 19.16 0.14 -31.73
C THR A 3 17.85 -0.64 -31.62
N SER A 4 17.53 -1.45 -32.63
CA SER A 4 16.40 -2.38 -32.57
C SER A 4 16.59 -3.29 -31.36
N ILE A 5 15.79 -3.08 -30.33
CA ILE A 5 15.77 -3.96 -29.17
C ILE A 5 15.28 -5.31 -29.68
N ASP A 6 16.13 -6.33 -29.56
CA ASP A 6 15.73 -7.70 -29.86
C ASP A 6 14.66 -8.13 -28.84
N ILE A 7 13.41 -8.19 -29.29
CA ILE A 7 12.24 -8.55 -28.48
C ILE A 7 12.46 -9.88 -27.74
N ARG A 8 13.21 -10.82 -28.34
CA ARG A 8 13.51 -12.11 -27.71
C ARG A 8 14.44 -11.95 -26.50
N GLN A 9 15.46 -11.08 -26.62
CA GLN A 9 16.36 -10.79 -25.50
C GLN A 9 15.63 -10.03 -24.40
N LEU A 10 14.74 -9.11 -24.77
CA LEU A 10 13.89 -8.39 -23.81
C LEU A 10 12.96 -9.36 -23.06
N ASN A 11 12.27 -10.25 -23.75
CA ASN A 11 11.38 -11.24 -23.14
C ASN A 11 12.14 -12.20 -22.21
N ALA A 12 13.28 -12.73 -22.64
CA ALA A 12 14.10 -13.62 -21.81
C ALA A 12 14.61 -12.91 -20.54
N ARG A 13 14.90 -11.61 -20.64
CA ARG A 13 15.29 -10.80 -19.50
C ARG A 13 14.11 -10.52 -18.57
N ILE A 14 12.93 -10.19 -19.09
CA ILE A 14 11.71 -10.04 -18.31
C ILE A 14 11.39 -11.34 -17.56
N GLU A 15 11.42 -12.49 -18.24
CA GLU A 15 11.19 -13.79 -17.61
C GLU A 15 12.17 -14.09 -16.49
N ALA A 16 13.45 -13.77 -16.67
CA ALA A 16 14.48 -13.97 -15.64
C ALA A 16 14.30 -13.03 -14.42
N GLU A 17 13.88 -11.78 -14.66
CA GLU A 17 13.72 -10.78 -13.62
C GLU A 17 12.34 -10.84 -12.91
N THR A 18 11.34 -11.51 -13.49
CA THR A 18 9.95 -11.56 -12.94
C THR A 18 9.63 -12.84 -12.16
N GLY A 19 10.57 -13.73 -11.99
CA GLY A 19 10.34 -14.97 -11.22
C GLY A 19 9.73 -14.73 -9.84
N PHE A 20 10.19 -13.72 -9.12
CA PHE A 20 9.67 -13.34 -7.81
C PHE A 20 8.20 -12.91 -7.81
N ILE A 21 7.70 -12.37 -8.93
CA ILE A 21 6.28 -11.96 -9.05
C ILE A 21 5.38 -13.17 -8.99
N THR A 22 5.78 -14.27 -9.64
CA THR A 22 5.04 -15.54 -9.58
C THR A 22 4.97 -16.05 -8.15
N ASP A 23 6.07 -15.99 -7.41
CA ASP A 23 6.13 -16.42 -6.02
C ASP A 23 5.28 -15.51 -5.11
N LEU A 24 5.26 -14.20 -5.36
CA LEU A 24 4.38 -13.24 -4.67
C LEU A 24 2.90 -13.55 -4.95
N VAL A 25 2.53 -13.77 -6.23
CA VAL A 25 1.15 -14.13 -6.62
C VAL A 25 0.72 -15.43 -5.92
N GLU A 26 1.57 -16.44 -5.92
CA GLU A 26 1.29 -17.71 -5.22
C GLU A 26 1.17 -17.51 -3.72
N GLY A 27 2.08 -16.77 -3.09
CA GLY A 27 2.03 -16.44 -1.66
C GLY A 27 0.75 -15.72 -1.28
N MET A 28 0.35 -14.73 -2.07
CA MET A 28 -0.92 -14.00 -1.88
C MET A 28 -2.12 -14.95 -2.02
N ASN A 29 -2.18 -15.76 -3.07
CA ASN A 29 -3.31 -16.67 -3.36
C ASN A 29 -3.45 -17.81 -2.34
N ARG A 30 -2.39 -18.17 -1.61
CA ARG A 30 -2.47 -19.13 -0.50
C ARG A 30 -3.21 -18.57 0.71
N THR A 31 -3.11 -17.26 0.94
CA THR A 31 -3.71 -16.60 2.11
C THR A 31 -5.03 -15.91 1.77
N ILE A 32 -5.14 -15.32 0.58
CA ILE A 32 -6.32 -14.58 0.12
C ILE A 32 -7.17 -15.49 -0.77
N VAL A 33 -8.34 -15.85 -0.30
CA VAL A 33 -9.30 -16.64 -1.08
C VAL A 33 -10.19 -15.70 -1.88
N GLY A 34 -10.22 -15.88 -3.18
CA GLY A 34 -10.91 -14.95 -4.08
C GLY A 34 -10.13 -13.64 -4.25
N GLN A 35 -10.83 -12.54 -4.49
CA GLN A 35 -10.26 -11.19 -4.57
C GLN A 35 -9.03 -11.06 -5.51
N LYS A 36 -9.02 -11.83 -6.60
CA LYS A 36 -7.91 -11.82 -7.58
C LYS A 36 -7.64 -10.41 -8.12
N HIS A 37 -8.71 -9.63 -8.31
CA HIS A 37 -8.60 -8.26 -8.78
C HIS A 37 -7.83 -7.39 -7.79
N LEU A 38 -8.11 -7.50 -6.48
CA LEU A 38 -7.37 -6.80 -5.43
C LEU A 38 -5.89 -7.21 -5.41
N VAL A 39 -5.62 -8.52 -5.46
CA VAL A 39 -4.24 -9.04 -5.47
C VAL A 39 -3.45 -8.49 -6.66
N ASN A 40 -4.02 -8.58 -7.86
CA ASN A 40 -3.38 -8.05 -9.06
C ASN A 40 -3.15 -6.53 -8.97
N SER A 41 -4.13 -5.78 -8.47
CA SER A 41 -4.02 -4.33 -8.30
C SER A 41 -2.92 -3.94 -7.31
N LEU A 42 -2.77 -4.69 -6.21
CA LEU A 42 -1.69 -4.48 -5.23
C LEU A 42 -0.31 -4.70 -5.87
N LEU A 43 -0.17 -5.77 -6.68
CA LEU A 43 1.08 -6.05 -7.38
C LEU A 43 1.39 -5.01 -8.46
N ILE A 44 0.38 -4.58 -9.22
CA ILE A 44 0.54 -3.49 -10.20
C ILE A 44 0.97 -2.21 -9.50
N GLY A 45 0.30 -1.82 -8.40
CA GLY A 45 0.68 -0.64 -7.62
C GLY A 45 2.11 -0.71 -7.10
N LEU A 46 2.53 -1.87 -6.58
CA LEU A 46 3.89 -2.11 -6.11
C LEU A 46 4.93 -1.97 -7.26
N LEU A 47 4.67 -2.61 -8.40
CA LEU A 47 5.59 -2.65 -9.55
C LEU A 47 5.72 -1.29 -10.26
N SER A 48 4.71 -0.45 -10.12
CA SER A 48 4.65 0.86 -10.78
C SER A 48 4.88 2.03 -9.83
N ASP A 49 5.31 1.75 -8.58
CA ASP A 49 5.50 2.75 -7.52
C ASP A 49 4.27 3.66 -7.34
N GLY A 50 3.08 3.07 -7.49
CA GLY A 50 1.81 3.78 -7.47
C GLY A 50 0.95 3.43 -6.26
N HIS A 51 0.10 4.37 -5.85
CA HIS A 51 -0.83 4.19 -4.74
C HIS A 51 -2.20 3.74 -5.24
N ILE A 52 -3.00 3.13 -4.35
CA ILE A 52 -4.26 2.49 -4.71
C ILE A 52 -5.39 3.02 -3.83
N LEU A 53 -6.50 3.39 -4.46
CA LEU A 53 -7.75 3.71 -3.79
C LEU A 53 -8.73 2.55 -3.95
N LEU A 54 -9.15 1.96 -2.84
CA LEU A 54 -10.15 0.90 -2.81
C LEU A 54 -11.52 1.44 -2.43
N GLU A 55 -12.49 1.20 -3.27
CA GLU A 55 -13.90 1.38 -2.95
C GLU A 55 -14.54 0.04 -2.60
N GLY A 56 -15.21 -0.05 -1.47
CA GLY A 56 -15.94 -1.26 -1.09
C GLY A 56 -16.29 -1.31 0.38
N VAL A 57 -17.27 -2.14 0.67
CA VAL A 57 -17.80 -2.32 2.04
C VAL A 57 -16.73 -2.89 3.00
N PRO A 58 -16.88 -2.70 4.30
CA PRO A 58 -16.01 -3.31 5.30
C PRO A 58 -16.08 -4.85 5.23
N GLY A 59 -15.04 -5.52 5.71
CA GLY A 59 -15.01 -6.99 5.80
C GLY A 59 -14.47 -7.74 4.57
N LEU A 60 -14.08 -7.05 3.50
CA LEU A 60 -13.60 -7.67 2.24
C LEU A 60 -12.09 -7.97 2.21
N ALA A 61 -11.51 -8.38 3.33
CA ALA A 61 -10.10 -8.79 3.45
C ALA A 61 -9.05 -7.75 3.01
N LYS A 62 -9.39 -6.46 2.91
CA LYS A 62 -8.48 -5.37 2.49
C LYS A 62 -7.21 -5.33 3.35
N THR A 63 -7.40 -5.31 4.68
CA THR A 63 -6.30 -5.31 5.64
C THR A 63 -5.45 -6.58 5.54
N LEU A 64 -6.10 -7.74 5.35
CA LEU A 64 -5.39 -9.00 5.20
C LEU A 64 -4.51 -8.99 3.94
N ALA A 65 -5.01 -8.49 2.83
CA ALA A 65 -4.30 -8.47 1.56
C ALA A 65 -3.01 -7.65 1.62
N ILE A 66 -3.08 -6.39 2.08
CA ILE A 66 -1.88 -5.54 2.16
C ILE A 66 -0.89 -6.04 3.23
N LYS A 67 -1.40 -6.57 4.36
CA LYS A 67 -0.56 -7.15 5.40
C LYS A 67 0.15 -8.43 4.93
N THR A 68 -0.54 -9.25 4.14
CA THR A 68 0.06 -10.44 3.52
C THR A 68 1.16 -10.04 2.55
N LEU A 69 0.92 -9.05 1.67
CA LEU A 69 1.93 -8.55 0.75
C LEU A 69 3.15 -8.02 1.50
N ALA A 70 2.95 -7.20 2.54
CA ALA A 70 4.03 -6.69 3.38
C ALA A 70 4.87 -7.82 4.00
N SER A 71 4.21 -8.88 4.49
CA SER A 71 4.89 -10.03 5.07
C SER A 71 5.69 -10.85 4.05
N LEU A 72 5.20 -10.96 2.81
CA LEU A 72 5.91 -11.69 1.73
C LEU A 72 7.18 -10.96 1.27
N ILE A 73 7.29 -9.64 1.51
CA ILE A 73 8.42 -8.79 1.09
C ILE A 73 9.29 -8.39 2.30
N GLU A 74 9.02 -8.90 3.49
CA GLU A 74 9.65 -8.45 4.76
C GLU A 74 9.58 -6.93 4.99
N ALA A 75 8.51 -6.30 4.51
CA ALA A 75 8.31 -4.86 4.60
C ALA A 75 7.52 -4.46 5.84
N GLN A 76 7.76 -3.24 6.32
CA GLN A 76 6.99 -2.69 7.44
C GLN A 76 5.57 -2.34 7.02
N PHE A 77 4.60 -2.73 7.85
CA PHE A 77 3.19 -2.43 7.65
C PHE A 77 2.68 -1.43 8.70
N GLY A 78 2.05 -0.36 8.24
CA GLY A 78 1.36 0.63 9.06
C GLY A 78 -0.15 0.63 8.77
N ARG A 79 -0.97 0.86 9.79
CA ARG A 79 -2.41 1.07 9.62
C ARG A 79 -2.81 2.40 10.24
N LEU A 80 -3.55 3.18 9.48
CA LEU A 80 -4.18 4.43 9.86
C LEU A 80 -5.70 4.27 9.71
N GLN A 81 -6.43 4.37 10.83
CA GLN A 81 -7.88 4.47 10.79
C GLN A 81 -8.25 5.95 10.77
N PHE A 82 -8.89 6.39 9.69
CA PHE A 82 -9.31 7.78 9.55
C PHE A 82 -10.62 8.02 10.31
N THR A 83 -10.62 9.07 11.14
CA THR A 83 -11.76 9.50 11.98
C THR A 83 -11.90 11.01 11.92
N PRO A 84 -13.08 11.58 12.24
CA PRO A 84 -13.33 13.02 12.17
C PRO A 84 -12.45 13.87 13.11
N ASP A 85 -11.91 13.26 14.16
CA ASP A 85 -11.06 13.91 15.17
C ASP A 85 -9.56 13.75 14.91
N LEU A 86 -9.17 13.02 13.86
CA LEU A 86 -7.78 12.81 13.50
C LEU A 86 -7.10 14.13 13.11
N LEU A 87 -5.84 14.30 13.55
CA LEU A 87 -5.00 15.44 13.20
C LEU A 87 -3.90 15.01 12.23
N PRO A 88 -3.36 15.93 11.40
CA PRO A 88 -2.20 15.65 10.55
C PRO A 88 -1.01 15.05 11.31
N ALA A 89 -0.76 15.53 12.54
CA ALA A 89 0.30 15.02 13.41
C ALA A 89 0.14 13.54 13.80
N ASP A 90 -1.10 13.02 13.82
CA ASP A 90 -1.36 11.59 14.09
C ASP A 90 -0.94 10.71 12.91
N VAL A 91 -0.92 11.26 11.69
CA VAL A 91 -0.50 10.61 10.46
C VAL A 91 1.01 10.67 10.28
N ILE A 92 1.56 11.89 10.27
CA ILE A 92 2.96 12.13 9.93
C ILE A 92 3.90 12.10 11.15
N GLY A 93 3.37 12.34 12.35
CA GLY A 93 4.14 12.47 13.56
C GLY A 93 4.28 13.91 14.06
N THR A 94 4.97 14.08 15.17
CA THR A 94 5.12 15.38 15.83
C THR A 94 6.44 15.48 16.60
N GLN A 95 6.82 16.69 16.94
CA GLN A 95 7.92 16.94 17.90
C GLN A 95 7.37 16.88 19.34
N ILE A 96 8.07 16.16 20.20
CA ILE A 96 7.76 16.01 21.63
C ILE A 96 8.95 16.53 22.43
N TYR A 97 8.70 17.43 23.38
CA TYR A 97 9.75 17.88 24.29
C TYR A 97 10.07 16.77 25.31
N SER A 98 11.32 16.33 25.34
CA SER A 98 11.84 15.38 26.31
C SER A 98 12.44 16.13 27.50
N GLN A 99 11.75 16.11 28.65
CA GLN A 99 12.27 16.70 29.88
C GLN A 99 13.60 16.08 30.35
N LYS A 100 13.80 14.80 30.04
CA LYS A 100 15.00 14.06 30.44
C LYS A 100 16.26 14.51 29.68
N GLU A 101 16.06 14.96 28.44
CA GLU A 101 17.14 15.33 27.52
C GLU A 101 17.17 16.85 27.25
N GLU A 102 16.20 17.57 27.82
CA GLU A 102 16.01 19.01 27.63
C GLU A 102 15.98 19.42 26.13
N ALA A 103 15.49 18.51 25.27
CA ALA A 103 15.48 18.65 23.83
C ALA A 103 14.16 18.17 23.21
N PHE A 104 13.86 18.70 22.01
CA PHE A 104 12.77 18.22 21.19
C PHE A 104 13.19 16.92 20.48
N ARG A 105 12.32 15.92 20.52
CA ARG A 105 12.46 14.66 19.78
C ARG A 105 11.32 14.50 18.80
N VAL A 106 11.65 14.04 17.60
CA VAL A 106 10.65 13.67 16.62
C VAL A 106 10.09 12.29 16.94
N LYS A 107 8.78 12.23 17.15
CA LYS A 107 8.01 10.99 17.16
C LYS A 107 7.38 10.79 15.79
N LYS A 108 7.93 9.86 15.01
CA LYS A 108 7.43 9.51 13.69
C LYS A 108 6.03 8.90 13.79
N GLY A 109 5.15 9.27 12.85
CA GLY A 109 3.79 8.72 12.74
C GLY A 109 3.76 7.39 11.99
N PRO A 110 2.57 6.76 11.90
CA PRO A 110 2.38 5.46 11.25
C PRO A 110 2.65 5.46 9.75
N ILE A 111 2.74 6.64 9.10
CA ILE A 111 3.10 6.76 7.69
C ILE A 111 4.53 6.29 7.39
N PHE A 112 5.41 6.23 8.39
CA PHE A 112 6.77 5.74 8.24
C PHE A 112 6.84 4.21 8.20
N ALA A 113 6.08 3.64 7.28
CA ALA A 113 6.08 2.22 6.95
C ALA A 113 6.11 2.06 5.43
N ASN A 114 6.60 0.92 4.95
CA ASN A 114 6.64 0.63 3.51
C ASN A 114 5.23 0.49 2.90
N PHE A 115 4.35 -0.20 3.62
CA PHE A 115 2.96 -0.42 3.22
C PHE A 115 2.03 0.20 4.24
N VAL A 116 1.23 1.15 3.81
CA VAL A 116 0.30 1.88 4.68
C VAL A 116 -1.13 1.63 4.23
N LEU A 117 -1.95 1.10 5.13
CA LEU A 117 -3.40 1.06 4.96
C LEU A 117 -4.01 2.32 5.57
N ALA A 118 -4.52 3.20 4.74
CA ALA A 118 -5.31 4.37 5.14
C ALA A 118 -6.80 4.01 5.07
N ASP A 119 -7.32 3.52 6.19
CA ASP A 119 -8.69 2.96 6.25
C ASP A 119 -9.72 4.08 6.45
N GLU A 120 -10.75 4.10 5.58
CA GLU A 120 -11.83 5.09 5.56
C GLU A 120 -11.34 6.55 5.42
N ILE A 121 -10.48 6.80 4.41
CA ILE A 121 -9.85 8.12 4.20
C ILE A 121 -10.87 9.26 4.11
N ASN A 122 -12.08 8.99 3.62
CA ASN A 122 -13.17 9.96 3.52
C ASN A 122 -13.81 10.34 4.87
N ARG A 123 -13.43 9.73 6.00
CA ARG A 123 -13.92 10.12 7.33
C ARG A 123 -13.11 11.22 8.00
N ALA A 124 -11.91 11.49 7.54
CA ALA A 124 -11.06 12.53 8.12
C ALA A 124 -11.23 13.89 7.43
N PRO A 125 -11.02 15.00 8.18
CA PRO A 125 -11.03 16.32 7.60
C PRO A 125 -10.02 16.49 6.45
N ALA A 126 -10.32 17.40 5.52
CA ALA A 126 -9.50 17.66 4.33
C ALA A 126 -8.01 17.93 4.63
N LYS A 127 -7.69 18.54 5.78
CA LYS A 127 -6.30 18.79 6.19
C LYS A 127 -5.51 17.51 6.43
N VAL A 128 -6.16 16.48 6.99
CA VAL A 128 -5.54 15.18 7.26
C VAL A 128 -5.37 14.40 5.96
N GLN A 129 -6.40 14.41 5.11
CA GLN A 129 -6.32 13.83 3.77
C GLN A 129 -5.16 14.46 2.99
N SER A 130 -5.05 15.80 2.98
CA SER A 130 -3.99 16.51 2.30
C SER A 130 -2.59 16.13 2.80
N ALA A 131 -2.40 15.95 4.10
CA ALA A 131 -1.12 15.53 4.67
C ALA A 131 -0.69 14.14 4.19
N LEU A 132 -1.63 13.18 4.11
CA LEU A 132 -1.35 11.86 3.53
C LEU A 132 -1.00 11.97 2.05
N LEU A 133 -1.82 12.70 1.28
CA LEU A 133 -1.66 12.82 -0.17
C LEU A 133 -0.38 13.58 -0.58
N GLU A 134 0.04 14.55 0.23
CA GLU A 134 1.34 15.22 0.06
C GLU A 134 2.49 14.24 0.29
N ALA A 135 2.44 13.48 1.37
CA ALA A 135 3.44 12.46 1.68
C ALA A 135 3.53 11.36 0.60
N MET A 136 2.39 10.98 -0.01
CA MET A 136 2.35 10.05 -1.14
C MET A 136 3.07 10.60 -2.37
N GLN A 137 2.92 11.88 -2.64
CA GLN A 137 3.49 12.53 -3.82
C GLN A 137 4.99 12.83 -3.64
N GLU A 138 5.37 13.34 -2.46
CA GLU A 138 6.72 13.83 -2.21
C GLU A 138 7.66 12.73 -1.67
N HIS A 139 7.14 11.57 -1.28
CA HIS A 139 7.88 10.47 -0.61
C HIS A 139 8.68 10.94 0.61
N GLN A 140 8.25 12.05 1.21
CA GLN A 140 8.84 12.66 2.40
C GLN A 140 7.80 13.44 3.20
N VAL A 141 8.11 13.68 4.47
CA VAL A 141 7.28 14.52 5.35
C VAL A 141 8.17 15.47 6.16
N THR A 142 7.66 16.67 6.43
CA THR A 142 8.34 17.66 7.28
C THR A 142 7.68 17.68 8.66
N ILE A 143 8.48 17.52 9.72
CA ILE A 143 8.04 17.56 11.12
C ILE A 143 8.88 18.58 11.85
N GLY A 144 8.26 19.72 12.23
CA GLY A 144 9.01 20.89 12.72
C GLY A 144 9.88 21.45 11.61
N ASP A 145 11.19 21.54 11.85
CA ASP A 145 12.16 22.08 10.90
C ASP A 145 12.86 21.00 10.06
N ASP A 146 12.60 19.73 10.34
CA ASP A 146 13.28 18.60 9.72
C ASP A 146 12.40 17.88 8.70
N THR A 147 12.99 17.52 7.54
CA THR A 147 12.37 16.72 6.50
C THR A 147 12.90 15.28 6.53
N PHE A 148 11.98 14.32 6.56
CA PHE A 148 12.27 12.90 6.65
C PHE A 148 11.75 12.19 5.41
N LYS A 149 12.61 11.41 4.75
CA LYS A 149 12.19 10.53 3.66
C LYS A 149 11.38 9.35 4.22
N LEU A 150 10.38 8.95 3.46
CA LEU A 150 9.63 7.72 3.73
C LEU A 150 10.43 6.49 3.29
N PRO A 151 10.17 5.32 3.89
CA PRO A 151 10.85 4.09 3.49
C PRO A 151 10.44 3.66 2.09
N GLU A 152 11.36 3.07 1.34
CA GLU A 152 11.11 2.54 -0.01
C GLU A 152 11.14 0.99 0.01
N PRO A 153 10.28 0.28 -0.75
CA PRO A 153 9.14 0.83 -1.50
C PRO A 153 8.08 1.44 -0.60
N PHE A 154 7.34 2.44 -1.09
CA PHE A 154 6.28 3.10 -0.35
C PHE A 154 4.94 2.99 -1.09
N LEU A 155 4.02 2.20 -0.58
CA LEU A 155 2.70 1.99 -1.16
C LEU A 155 1.60 2.29 -0.14
N VAL A 156 0.71 3.19 -0.51
CA VAL A 156 -0.51 3.50 0.26
C VAL A 156 -1.70 2.81 -0.40
N LEU A 157 -2.42 2.05 0.41
CA LEU A 157 -3.72 1.50 0.09
C LEU A 157 -4.76 2.29 0.90
N ALA A 158 -5.40 3.26 0.25
CA ALA A 158 -6.49 4.00 0.87
C ALA A 158 -7.82 3.30 0.62
N THR A 159 -8.72 3.31 1.61
CA THR A 159 -10.07 2.76 1.45
C THR A 159 -11.14 3.82 1.60
N GLN A 160 -12.21 3.68 0.84
CA GLN A 160 -13.45 4.45 0.97
C GLN A 160 -14.62 3.51 1.14
N ASN A 161 -15.56 3.88 2.01
CA ASN A 161 -16.84 3.22 2.11
C ASN A 161 -17.89 4.06 1.36
N PRO A 162 -18.42 3.60 0.23
CA PRO A 162 -19.37 4.38 -0.56
C PRO A 162 -20.76 4.44 0.06
N ILE A 163 -21.07 3.60 1.05
CA ILE A 163 -22.40 3.49 1.65
C ILE A 163 -22.57 4.49 2.78
N GLU A 164 -21.54 4.80 3.52
CA GLU A 164 -21.57 5.77 4.61
C GLU A 164 -21.43 7.19 4.07
N GLN A 165 -22.55 7.94 4.06
CA GLN A 165 -22.58 9.35 3.63
C GLN A 165 -22.55 10.34 4.79
N GLU A 166 -22.97 9.95 6.00
CA GLU A 166 -22.95 10.83 7.17
C GLU A 166 -21.54 10.99 7.75
N GLY A 167 -21.11 12.24 7.91
CA GLY A 167 -19.80 12.56 8.49
C GLY A 167 -18.61 12.25 7.58
N THR A 168 -18.82 12.17 6.27
CA THR A 168 -17.76 11.95 5.29
C THR A 168 -17.36 13.23 4.57
N TYR A 169 -16.08 13.32 4.24
CA TYR A 169 -15.46 14.37 3.43
C TYR A 169 -14.99 13.71 2.12
N GLU A 170 -15.75 13.88 1.06
CA GLU A 170 -15.38 13.32 -0.24
C GLU A 170 -14.03 13.85 -0.70
N LEU A 171 -13.23 12.96 -1.30
CA LEU A 171 -11.99 13.36 -1.95
C LEU A 171 -12.32 14.12 -3.23
N PRO A 172 -11.85 15.38 -3.39
CA PRO A 172 -11.93 16.07 -4.68
C PRO A 172 -11.27 15.25 -5.80
N GLU A 173 -11.78 15.38 -7.02
CA GLU A 173 -11.28 14.65 -8.20
C GLU A 173 -9.75 14.80 -8.37
N ALA A 174 -9.24 16.01 -8.21
CA ALA A 174 -7.79 16.29 -8.25
C ALA A 174 -6.96 15.58 -7.16
N GLN A 175 -7.59 15.10 -6.10
CA GLN A 175 -6.94 14.29 -5.07
C GLN A 175 -7.04 12.79 -5.39
N VAL A 176 -8.11 12.37 -6.03
CA VAL A 176 -8.27 10.99 -6.54
C VAL A 176 -7.22 10.68 -7.61
N ASP A 177 -6.87 11.64 -8.44
CA ASP A 177 -5.83 11.52 -9.49
C ASP A 177 -4.43 11.18 -8.96
N ARG A 178 -4.19 11.33 -7.66
CA ARG A 178 -2.93 10.91 -7.02
C ARG A 178 -2.83 9.41 -6.80
N PHE A 179 -3.95 8.70 -6.92
CA PHE A 179 -3.97 7.25 -6.90
C PHE A 179 -3.86 6.70 -8.32
N MET A 180 -2.89 5.83 -8.52
CA MET A 180 -2.68 5.18 -9.82
C MET A 180 -3.85 4.29 -10.23
N LEU A 181 -4.48 3.64 -9.25
CA LEU A 181 -5.61 2.75 -9.46
C LEU A 181 -6.74 3.09 -8.50
N LYS A 182 -7.96 3.19 -9.05
CA LYS A 182 -9.20 3.14 -8.28
C LYS A 182 -9.84 1.76 -8.52
N VAL A 183 -9.98 0.97 -7.46
CA VAL A 183 -10.41 -0.43 -7.51
C VAL A 183 -11.70 -0.59 -6.72
N ILE A 184 -12.72 -1.11 -7.36
CA ILE A 184 -13.99 -1.46 -6.71
C ILE A 184 -13.91 -2.93 -6.31
N ILE A 185 -14.22 -3.19 -5.03
CA ILE A 185 -14.21 -4.56 -4.49
C ILE A 185 -15.63 -4.98 -4.19
N ASP A 186 -16.01 -6.09 -4.81
CA ASP A 186 -17.28 -6.76 -4.59
C ASP A 186 -17.17 -7.90 -3.57
N TYR A 187 -18.32 -8.35 -3.10
CA TYR A 187 -18.42 -9.54 -2.25
C TYR A 187 -17.86 -10.77 -2.96
N PRO A 188 -17.25 -11.69 -2.21
CA PRO A 188 -16.83 -12.97 -2.76
C PRO A 188 -18.04 -13.76 -3.28
N THR A 189 -17.79 -14.61 -4.25
CA THR A 189 -18.80 -15.56 -4.75
C THR A 189 -19.15 -16.58 -3.67
N LEU A 190 -20.32 -17.21 -3.77
CA LEU A 190 -20.76 -18.24 -2.82
C LEU A 190 -19.73 -19.38 -2.65
N GLU A 191 -19.04 -19.75 -3.73
CA GLU A 191 -18.01 -20.80 -3.68
C GLU A 191 -16.73 -20.32 -2.97
N GLU A 192 -16.38 -19.06 -3.14
CA GLU A 192 -15.26 -18.44 -2.40
C GLU A 192 -15.60 -18.30 -0.92
N GLU A 193 -16.83 -17.89 -0.57
CA GLU A 193 -17.29 -17.85 0.82
C GLU A 193 -17.23 -19.22 1.49
N LYS A 194 -17.70 -20.26 0.81
CA LYS A 194 -17.60 -21.65 1.32
C LYS A 194 -16.14 -22.06 1.57
N ARG A 195 -15.22 -21.64 0.69
CA ARG A 195 -13.77 -21.90 0.86
C ARG A 195 -13.22 -21.17 2.07
N ILE A 196 -13.58 -19.90 2.25
CA ILE A 196 -13.17 -19.06 3.39
C ILE A 196 -13.64 -19.71 4.69
N VAL A 197 -14.92 -20.08 4.78
CA VAL A 197 -15.50 -20.71 5.98
C VAL A 197 -14.79 -22.04 6.30
N ARG A 198 -14.56 -22.90 5.29
CA ARG A 198 -13.84 -24.16 5.49
C ARG A 198 -12.41 -23.95 5.97
N ALA A 199 -11.71 -22.95 5.41
CA ALA A 199 -10.36 -22.62 5.82
C ALA A 199 -10.30 -22.13 7.28
N HIS A 200 -11.28 -21.34 7.71
CA HIS A 200 -11.41 -20.90 9.10
C HIS A 200 -11.69 -22.03 10.08
N ILE A 201 -12.62 -22.93 9.73
CA ILE A 201 -12.97 -24.07 10.59
C ILE A 201 -11.77 -25.00 10.79
N ASN A 202 -10.95 -25.18 9.77
CA ASN A 202 -9.81 -26.08 9.82
C ASN A 202 -8.51 -25.41 10.27
N ASP A 203 -8.52 -24.12 10.63
CA ASP A 203 -7.34 -23.30 10.93
C ASP A 203 -6.21 -23.48 9.86
N SER A 204 -6.63 -23.57 8.59
CA SER A 204 -5.76 -23.97 7.48
C SER A 204 -5.19 -22.79 6.69
N PHE A 205 -5.30 -21.56 7.20
CA PHE A 205 -4.63 -20.42 6.57
C PHE A 205 -3.13 -20.48 6.86
N PRO A 206 -2.30 -20.67 5.83
CA PRO A 206 -0.87 -20.66 6.02
C PRO A 206 -0.41 -19.26 6.43
N LYS A 207 0.52 -19.17 7.36
CA LYS A 207 1.20 -17.90 7.63
C LYS A 207 2.04 -17.54 6.40
N PRO A 208 1.95 -16.30 5.88
CA PRO A 208 2.80 -15.88 4.78
C PRO A 208 4.27 -15.98 5.19
N MET A 209 5.07 -16.62 4.37
CA MET A 209 6.52 -16.69 4.53
C MET A 209 7.15 -15.71 3.55
N PRO A 210 8.19 -14.96 3.96
CA PRO A 210 8.91 -14.06 3.08
C PRO A 210 9.38 -14.77 1.80
N VAL A 211 9.20 -14.09 0.67
CA VAL A 211 9.62 -14.54 -0.65
C VAL A 211 10.85 -13.76 -1.09
N ILE A 212 10.88 -12.46 -0.76
CA ILE A 212 11.99 -11.56 -1.07
C ILE A 212 12.18 -10.53 0.04
N ASP A 213 13.41 -10.03 0.19
CA ASP A 213 13.75 -8.94 1.09
C ASP A 213 13.39 -7.58 0.47
N THR A 214 13.02 -6.61 1.29
CA THR A 214 12.69 -5.24 0.85
C THR A 214 13.77 -4.60 -0.04
N PRO A 215 15.09 -4.69 0.26
CA PRO A 215 16.13 -4.14 -0.60
C PRO A 215 16.17 -4.75 -2.00
N VAL A 216 15.90 -6.05 -2.11
CA VAL A 216 15.88 -6.78 -3.38
C VAL A 216 14.68 -6.36 -4.22
N SER A 217 13.49 -6.26 -3.62
CA SER A 217 12.29 -5.80 -4.33
C SER A 217 12.48 -4.40 -4.90
N TYR A 218 13.05 -3.49 -4.13
CA TYR A 218 13.32 -2.12 -4.55
C TYR A 218 14.32 -2.03 -5.72
N THR A 219 15.39 -2.82 -5.66
CA THR A 219 16.40 -2.86 -6.75
C THR A 219 15.79 -3.36 -8.06
N HIS A 220 14.93 -4.37 -8.00
CA HIS A 220 14.22 -4.88 -9.17
C HIS A 220 13.21 -3.88 -9.72
N LEU A 221 12.47 -3.18 -8.86
CA LEU A 221 11.51 -2.14 -9.27
C LEU A 221 12.19 -0.96 -9.96
N ARG A 222 13.29 -0.43 -9.40
CA ARG A 222 14.06 0.67 -10.00
C ARG A 222 14.81 0.31 -11.27
N ALA A 223 15.18 -0.93 -11.47
CA ALA A 223 15.83 -1.34 -12.71
C ALA A 223 14.96 -1.06 -13.96
N HIS A 224 13.64 -0.92 -13.78
CA HIS A 224 12.72 -0.55 -14.84
C HIS A 224 12.56 0.96 -15.05
N GLU A 225 12.75 1.81 -14.03
CA GLU A 225 12.59 3.27 -14.14
C GLU A 225 13.76 3.98 -14.84
N THR A 226 14.98 3.50 -14.70
CA THR A 226 16.19 4.19 -15.20
C THR A 226 16.33 4.19 -16.73
N ARG A 227 15.39 3.64 -17.49
CA ARG A 227 15.43 3.58 -18.96
C ARG A 227 14.34 4.35 -19.70
N GLY A 228 13.44 5.03 -18.98
CA GLY A 228 12.39 5.85 -19.56
C GLY A 228 12.78 7.31 -19.83
N ASN A 229 13.96 7.76 -19.38
CA ASN A 229 14.44 9.16 -19.48
C ASN A 229 15.76 9.27 -20.27
N LEU A 230 15.84 8.63 -21.42
CA LEU A 230 16.89 8.90 -22.44
C LEU A 230 16.24 9.15 -23.79
#